data_78d59a68aa68d861d6ace485e323b4ea
#
_entry.id   78d59a68aa68d861d6ace485e323b4ea
#
_cell.length_a   1.000
_cell.length_b   1.000
_cell.length_c   1.000
_cell.angle_alpha   90.00
_cell.angle_beta   90.00
_cell.angle_gamma   90.00
#
_symmetry.space_group_name_H-M   'P 1'
#
loop_
_entity.id
_entity.type
_entity.pdbx_description
1 polymer ?
#
loop_
_entity_poly.entity_id
_entity_poly.type
_entity_poly.pdbx_seq_one_letter_code
_entity_poly.pdbx_strand_id
1 'polypeptide(L)'
;MKNIILLPLDERPCNFDFPSKIFNGEKYTIIRPEHLGQKKTPASYEFIRDFLLANIEKVDAAVISIDTLLYGGLIPSRLHHLSEETVLERLMLLKELREKNPQVKLYAFQCIMRCPKYSSDDEEPDYYELYGKEIHHIGRLTHLEKLGMGDADELSELKAKVDPAALKDYLDRRAFNGSFNIRTLDLVEDGTIDFLIIPQDDSAKYGYTAMDQKTVRAKIDEKVLNDRVILYPGADELGMVLVSRAINALEKNTPHVYLKYASTLAPQLIPNYEDRSLNETVKYHVMAAGCIAVPSLADADVVMGITAPANEMEEAANQPANNINYDVERNMAEFLYFVNDCLKRGIPTAILDNAYTNGGELQLLRVLNKQGVLMKLAGYAGWNTSANSMGTVLAMIVNNMYQSNTEAKQNFLVERFIEDFGYGAVVRSYVTEHILPQWGMTYFWCEEQRGKAANAVLEELRKFVKTEMTSVADKVTVEDIFLPWSRMFEIGLKATYKAD
;
A
#
# COMPACT_ATOMS: atom_id res chain seq x y z
N MET A 1 -13.64 22.90 -9.55
CA MET A 1 -12.88 21.64 -9.53
C MET A 1 -11.64 21.89 -8.70
N LYS A 2 -11.32 21.03 -7.75
CA LYS A 2 -10.12 21.14 -6.90
C LYS A 2 -9.02 20.28 -7.50
N ASN A 3 -7.84 20.83 -7.60
CA ASN A 3 -6.68 20.19 -8.19
C ASN A 3 -5.71 19.73 -7.11
N ILE A 4 -5.23 18.50 -7.19
CA ILE A 4 -4.31 17.91 -6.24
C ILE A 4 -3.11 17.35 -6.99
N ILE A 5 -1.91 17.84 -6.70
CA ILE A 5 -0.68 17.19 -7.19
C ILE A 5 -0.46 15.89 -6.43
N LEU A 6 -0.09 14.85 -7.17
CA LEU A 6 0.48 13.62 -6.61
C LEU A 6 1.83 13.34 -7.28
N LEU A 7 2.89 13.32 -6.49
CA LEU A 7 4.14 12.67 -6.85
C LEU A 7 4.12 11.26 -6.25
N PRO A 8 3.86 10.22 -7.07
CA PRO A 8 3.71 8.85 -6.59
C PRO A 8 5.02 8.24 -6.09
N LEU A 9 4.92 7.13 -5.33
CA LEU A 9 6.09 6.39 -4.83
C LEU A 9 6.92 5.75 -5.96
N ASP A 10 6.25 5.24 -6.97
CA ASP A 10 6.83 4.67 -8.19
C ASP A 10 5.76 4.57 -9.30
N GLU A 11 6.14 3.95 -10.43
CA GLU A 11 5.31 3.82 -11.62
C GLU A 11 4.33 2.63 -11.60
N ARG A 12 4.32 1.80 -10.54
CA ARG A 12 3.38 0.66 -10.45
C ARG A 12 1.94 1.16 -10.35
N PRO A 13 0.98 0.39 -10.91
CA PRO A 13 -0.43 0.80 -10.97
C PRO A 13 -1.01 1.24 -9.62
N CYS A 14 -0.67 0.57 -8.53
CA CYS A 14 -1.14 0.91 -7.18
C CYS A 14 -0.74 2.33 -6.74
N ASN A 15 0.47 2.77 -7.10
CA ASN A 15 1.00 4.09 -6.79
C ASN A 15 0.61 5.14 -7.83
N PHE A 16 0.65 4.75 -9.12
CA PHE A 16 0.54 5.67 -10.24
C PHE A 16 -0.89 5.84 -10.76
N ASP A 17 -1.64 4.74 -10.93
CA ASP A 17 -2.95 4.77 -11.58
C ASP A 17 -4.13 4.79 -10.59
N PHE A 18 -4.07 4.03 -9.48
CA PHE A 18 -5.18 3.91 -8.54
C PHE A 18 -5.69 5.25 -8.01
N PRO A 19 -4.82 6.20 -7.58
CA PRO A 19 -5.31 7.50 -7.10
C PRO A 19 -6.12 8.24 -8.16
N SER A 20 -5.67 8.23 -9.43
CA SER A 20 -6.39 8.87 -10.52
C SER A 20 -7.70 8.15 -10.86
N LYS A 21 -7.71 6.81 -10.87
CA LYS A 21 -8.90 5.99 -11.11
C LYS A 21 -9.97 6.18 -10.03
N ILE A 22 -9.55 6.37 -8.78
CA ILE A 22 -10.46 6.58 -7.64
C ILE A 22 -11.00 8.01 -7.65
N PHE A 23 -10.11 9.02 -7.71
CA PHE A 23 -10.48 10.38 -7.35
C PHE A 23 -10.81 11.31 -8.53
N ASN A 24 -10.33 11.02 -9.74
CA ASN A 24 -10.67 11.88 -10.88
C ASN A 24 -12.16 11.84 -11.18
N GLY A 25 -12.78 13.01 -11.26
CA GLY A 25 -14.21 13.13 -11.48
C GLY A 25 -14.69 14.58 -11.53
N GLU A 26 -15.92 14.80 -11.08
CA GLU A 26 -16.57 16.11 -11.18
C GLU A 26 -15.96 17.16 -10.24
N LYS A 27 -15.46 16.75 -9.08
CA LYS A 27 -14.98 17.67 -8.03
C LYS A 27 -13.47 17.76 -7.93
N TYR A 28 -12.74 16.67 -8.23
CA TYR A 28 -11.31 16.59 -8.03
C TYR A 28 -10.59 16.13 -9.29
N THR A 29 -9.36 16.62 -9.45
CA THR A 29 -8.42 16.17 -10.48
C THR A 29 -7.07 15.89 -9.82
N ILE A 30 -6.57 14.68 -9.99
CA ILE A 30 -5.20 14.31 -9.60
C ILE A 30 -4.27 14.64 -10.75
N ILE A 31 -3.33 15.54 -10.50
CA ILE A 31 -2.29 15.96 -11.44
C ILE A 31 -1.00 15.24 -11.05
N ARG A 32 -0.51 14.37 -11.89
CA ARG A 32 0.71 13.58 -11.67
C ARG A 32 1.66 13.70 -12.85
N PRO A 33 2.96 13.38 -12.72
CA PRO A 33 3.88 13.28 -13.84
C PRO A 33 3.36 12.30 -14.90
N GLU A 34 3.69 12.53 -16.16
CA GLU A 34 3.30 11.63 -17.26
C GLU A 34 3.96 10.26 -17.14
N HIS A 35 5.18 10.23 -16.61
CA HIS A 35 5.96 9.03 -16.37
C HIS A 35 6.88 9.24 -15.16
N LEU A 36 7.39 8.14 -14.62
CA LEU A 36 8.44 8.10 -13.61
C LEU A 36 9.61 7.25 -14.11
N GLY A 37 10.45 6.78 -13.21
CA GLY A 37 11.48 5.79 -13.52
C GLY A 37 10.90 4.43 -13.89
N GLN A 38 11.76 3.42 -13.92
CA GLN A 38 11.32 2.05 -14.15
C GLN A 38 12.10 1.10 -13.24
N LYS A 39 11.46 0.54 -12.24
CA LYS A 39 12.03 -0.39 -11.27
C LYS A 39 13.34 0.16 -10.67
N LYS A 40 14.51 -0.40 -11.03
CA LYS A 40 15.83 0.03 -10.55
C LYS A 40 16.33 1.34 -11.22
N THR A 41 15.73 1.77 -12.32
CA THR A 41 16.09 3.01 -13.02
C THR A 41 15.35 4.20 -12.39
N PRO A 42 16.05 5.18 -11.80
CA PRO A 42 15.41 6.30 -11.14
C PRO A 42 14.69 7.24 -12.14
N ALA A 43 13.63 7.89 -11.66
CA ALA A 43 13.05 9.03 -12.36
C ALA A 43 14.03 10.21 -12.38
N SER A 44 14.00 11.02 -13.46
CA SER A 44 14.82 12.23 -13.53
C SER A 44 14.36 13.26 -12.50
N TYR A 45 15.30 13.74 -11.68
CA TYR A 45 15.02 14.81 -10.72
C TYR A 45 14.60 16.10 -11.42
N GLU A 46 15.26 16.47 -12.50
CA GLU A 46 14.95 17.68 -13.26
C GLU A 46 13.52 17.64 -13.79
N PHE A 47 13.09 16.49 -14.32
CA PHE A 47 11.71 16.30 -14.79
C PHE A 47 10.71 16.43 -13.65
N ILE A 48 10.99 15.81 -12.50
CA ILE A 48 10.12 15.89 -11.29
C ILE A 48 10.05 17.34 -10.79
N ARG A 49 11.19 18.02 -10.65
CA ARG A 49 11.29 19.42 -10.20
C ARG A 49 10.46 20.32 -11.10
N ASP A 50 10.69 20.25 -12.41
CA ASP A 50 10.02 21.11 -13.39
C ASP A 50 8.52 20.87 -13.40
N PHE A 51 8.08 19.60 -13.29
CA PHE A 51 6.67 19.26 -13.13
C PHE A 51 6.05 19.89 -11.87
N LEU A 52 6.70 19.77 -10.73
CA LEU A 52 6.21 20.32 -9.45
C LEU A 52 6.12 21.83 -9.52
N LEU A 53 7.18 22.51 -9.97
CA LEU A 53 7.24 23.97 -10.09
C LEU A 53 6.21 24.54 -11.09
N ALA A 54 5.95 23.85 -12.19
CA ALA A 54 4.97 24.27 -13.19
C ALA A 54 3.51 24.18 -12.71
N ASN A 55 3.24 23.34 -11.71
CA ASN A 55 1.87 23.05 -11.29
C ASN A 55 1.51 23.57 -9.89
N ILE A 56 2.49 23.81 -9.01
CA ILE A 56 2.22 24.09 -7.57
C ILE A 56 1.31 25.31 -7.33
N GLU A 57 1.42 26.35 -8.15
CA GLU A 57 0.60 27.56 -8.01
C GLU A 57 -0.87 27.37 -8.44
N LYS A 58 -1.18 26.25 -9.12
CA LYS A 58 -2.49 25.95 -9.73
C LYS A 58 -3.30 24.94 -8.93
N VAL A 59 -2.79 24.51 -7.77
CA VAL A 59 -3.38 23.39 -7.02
C VAL A 59 -3.76 23.78 -5.60
N ASP A 60 -4.76 23.07 -5.07
CA ASP A 60 -5.27 23.26 -3.71
C ASP A 60 -4.48 22.41 -2.69
N ALA A 61 -3.92 21.29 -3.14
CA ALA A 61 -3.10 20.41 -2.32
C ALA A 61 -2.01 19.72 -3.13
N ALA A 62 -0.96 19.28 -2.45
CA ALA A 62 0.11 18.46 -3.00
C ALA A 62 0.43 17.29 -2.06
N VAL A 63 0.54 16.08 -2.62
CA VAL A 63 0.95 14.86 -1.95
C VAL A 63 2.26 14.39 -2.58
N ILE A 64 3.32 14.33 -1.81
CA ILE A 64 4.68 14.14 -2.31
C ILE A 64 5.31 12.89 -1.69
N SER A 65 5.67 11.91 -2.54
CA SER A 65 6.64 10.89 -2.16
C SER A 65 8.03 11.52 -2.06
N ILE A 66 8.58 11.56 -0.86
CA ILE A 66 9.93 12.07 -0.64
C ILE A 66 10.96 11.10 -1.23
N ASP A 67 10.72 9.79 -1.17
CA ASP A 67 11.62 8.81 -1.79
C ASP A 67 11.75 9.05 -3.30
N THR A 68 10.66 9.34 -3.97
CA THR A 68 10.68 9.68 -5.42
C THR A 68 11.36 11.02 -5.67
N LEU A 69 11.09 12.01 -4.84
CA LEU A 69 11.73 13.32 -4.94
C LEU A 69 13.24 13.24 -4.77
N LEU A 70 13.71 12.52 -3.74
CA LEU A 70 15.13 12.47 -3.39
C LEU A 70 15.92 11.49 -4.26
N TYR A 71 15.36 10.31 -4.49
CA TYR A 71 16.07 9.16 -5.06
C TYR A 71 15.54 8.72 -6.43
N GLY A 72 14.37 9.20 -6.84
CA GLY A 72 13.74 8.84 -8.11
C GLY A 72 12.80 7.62 -8.02
N GLY A 73 12.42 7.17 -6.82
CA GLY A 73 11.47 6.07 -6.60
C GLY A 73 11.83 5.17 -5.42
N LEU A 74 10.94 4.23 -5.09
CA LEU A 74 11.10 3.30 -3.98
C LEU A 74 12.35 2.42 -4.13
N ILE A 75 12.50 1.73 -5.27
CA ILE A 75 13.66 0.85 -5.50
C ILE A 75 14.96 1.66 -5.61
N PRO A 76 15.04 2.76 -6.37
CA PRO A 76 16.21 3.63 -6.39
C PRO A 76 16.65 4.12 -5.00
N SER A 77 15.73 4.32 -4.05
CA SER A 77 16.07 4.70 -2.67
C SER A 77 16.95 3.66 -1.95
N ARG A 78 16.89 2.40 -2.39
CA ARG A 78 17.68 1.28 -1.84
C ARG A 78 19.01 1.07 -2.55
N LEU A 79 19.24 1.76 -3.69
CA LEU A 79 20.36 1.48 -4.60
C LEU A 79 21.30 2.68 -4.81
N HIS A 80 20.88 3.89 -4.46
CA HIS A 80 21.60 5.12 -4.78
C HIS A 80 22.96 5.25 -4.08
N HIS A 81 23.82 6.06 -4.69
CA HIS A 81 25.11 6.53 -4.14
C HIS A 81 25.20 8.06 -4.21
N LEU A 82 24.07 8.75 -4.01
CA LEU A 82 24.00 10.22 -4.06
C LEU A 82 24.74 10.83 -2.87
N SER A 83 25.32 12.02 -3.09
CA SER A 83 25.95 12.78 -2.02
C SER A 83 24.88 13.43 -1.10
N GLU A 84 25.26 13.68 0.13
CA GLU A 84 24.42 14.39 1.10
C GLU A 84 23.98 15.76 0.59
N GLU A 85 24.88 16.49 -0.06
CA GLU A 85 24.61 17.80 -0.67
C GLU A 85 23.50 17.72 -1.73
N THR A 86 23.62 16.75 -2.66
CA THR A 86 22.62 16.53 -3.72
C THR A 86 21.25 16.23 -3.14
N VAL A 87 21.18 15.33 -2.13
CA VAL A 87 19.89 14.93 -1.56
C VAL A 87 19.28 16.04 -0.72
N LEU A 88 20.11 16.83 -0.04
CA LEU A 88 19.65 18.01 0.71
C LEU A 88 19.09 19.09 -0.24
N GLU A 89 19.76 19.37 -1.36
CA GLU A 89 19.26 20.29 -2.38
C GLU A 89 17.87 19.85 -2.86
N ARG A 90 17.69 18.55 -3.19
CA ARG A 90 16.40 18.02 -3.60
C ARG A 90 15.33 18.15 -2.53
N LEU A 91 15.67 17.90 -1.26
CA LEU A 91 14.74 18.06 -0.14
C LEU A 91 14.29 19.51 0.02
N MET A 92 15.19 20.47 -0.18
CA MET A 92 14.88 21.92 -0.06
C MET A 92 13.91 22.42 -1.14
N LEU A 93 13.67 21.67 -2.23
CA LEU A 93 12.62 22.00 -3.19
C LEU A 93 11.24 22.14 -2.52
N LEU A 94 10.97 21.39 -1.45
CA LEU A 94 9.71 21.50 -0.72
C LEU A 94 9.49 22.90 -0.12
N LYS A 95 10.55 23.59 0.31
CA LYS A 95 10.47 24.99 0.76
C LYS A 95 10.12 25.92 -0.39
N GLU A 96 10.77 25.76 -1.54
CA GLU A 96 10.46 26.54 -2.74
C GLU A 96 8.99 26.35 -3.15
N LEU A 97 8.47 25.10 -3.11
CA LEU A 97 7.06 24.84 -3.39
C LEU A 97 6.14 25.58 -2.42
N ARG A 98 6.46 25.56 -1.13
CA ARG A 98 5.72 26.30 -0.09
C ARG A 98 5.77 27.80 -0.31
N GLU A 99 6.93 28.36 -0.67
CA GLU A 99 7.08 29.78 -0.96
C GLU A 99 6.24 30.22 -2.17
N LYS A 100 6.21 29.41 -3.23
CA LYS A 100 5.40 29.67 -4.44
C LYS A 100 3.90 29.59 -4.20
N ASN A 101 3.45 28.69 -3.33
CA ASN A 101 2.05 28.59 -2.94
C ASN A 101 1.92 28.44 -1.40
N PRO A 102 1.91 29.55 -0.64
CA PRO A 102 1.82 29.51 0.82
C PRO A 102 0.54 28.89 1.37
N GLN A 103 -0.53 28.80 0.56
CA GLN A 103 -1.83 28.27 0.97
C GLN A 103 -2.03 26.80 0.64
N VAL A 104 -1.15 26.19 -0.16
CA VAL A 104 -1.27 24.78 -0.56
C VAL A 104 -1.25 23.88 0.67
N LYS A 105 -2.11 22.86 0.69
CA LYS A 105 -2.00 21.78 1.67
C LYS A 105 -0.92 20.81 1.19
N LEU A 106 0.25 20.84 1.84
CA LEU A 106 1.40 20.03 1.46
C LEU A 106 1.54 18.84 2.41
N TYR A 107 1.27 17.65 1.89
CA TYR A 107 1.40 16.38 2.58
C TYR A 107 2.51 15.56 1.96
N ALA A 108 3.22 14.80 2.78
CA ALA A 108 4.34 14.00 2.30
C ALA A 108 4.41 12.63 3.00
N PHE A 109 5.11 11.70 2.37
CA PHE A 109 5.50 10.44 2.98
C PHE A 109 6.91 10.04 2.56
N GLN A 110 7.62 9.36 3.46
CA GLN A 110 9.01 8.93 3.26
C GLN A 110 9.24 7.60 3.97
N CYS A 111 9.58 6.56 3.21
CA CYS A 111 9.74 5.21 3.73
C CYS A 111 10.97 5.06 4.64
N ILE A 112 10.83 4.26 5.70
CA ILE A 112 11.98 3.62 6.34
C ILE A 112 12.42 2.47 5.44
N MET A 113 13.72 2.42 5.11
CA MET A 113 14.26 1.37 4.26
C MET A 113 13.96 -0.02 4.84
N ARG A 114 13.34 -0.91 4.05
CA ARG A 114 13.01 -2.27 4.47
C ARG A 114 14.25 -3.15 4.64
N CYS A 115 14.05 -4.33 5.22
CA CYS A 115 15.05 -5.39 5.30
C CYS A 115 14.33 -6.73 5.12
N PRO A 116 14.10 -7.19 3.88
CA PRO A 116 13.31 -8.38 3.63
C PRO A 116 14.01 -9.66 4.08
N LYS A 117 13.23 -10.66 4.50
CA LYS A 117 13.69 -11.93 5.06
C LYS A 117 14.13 -13.00 4.02
N TYR A 118 14.12 -12.64 2.75
CA TYR A 118 14.46 -13.52 1.64
C TYR A 118 15.71 -13.01 0.91
N SER A 119 16.35 -13.87 0.14
CA SER A 119 17.46 -13.52 -0.74
C SER A 119 16.94 -13.36 -2.16
N SER A 120 17.01 -12.14 -2.67
CA SER A 120 16.71 -11.78 -4.06
C SER A 120 17.21 -10.36 -4.32
N ASP A 121 17.83 -10.14 -5.46
CA ASP A 121 18.23 -8.81 -5.91
C ASP A 121 17.14 -8.10 -6.72
N ASP A 122 15.97 -8.70 -6.91
CA ASP A 122 14.91 -8.16 -7.77
C ASP A 122 14.54 -6.70 -7.44
N GLU A 123 14.48 -6.38 -6.15
CA GLU A 123 14.19 -5.04 -5.64
C GLU A 123 15.28 -4.48 -4.71
N GLU A 124 16.40 -5.17 -4.59
CA GLU A 124 17.47 -4.86 -3.66
C GLU A 124 18.83 -4.75 -4.41
N PRO A 125 19.93 -4.36 -3.75
CA PRO A 125 21.27 -4.42 -4.33
C PRO A 125 21.65 -5.85 -4.77
N ASP A 126 22.51 -5.97 -5.79
CA ASP A 126 22.87 -7.26 -6.40
C ASP A 126 23.40 -8.28 -5.37
N TYR A 127 24.14 -7.83 -4.35
CA TYR A 127 24.63 -8.72 -3.30
C TYR A 127 23.51 -9.30 -2.42
N TYR A 128 22.30 -8.76 -2.45
CA TYR A 128 21.16 -9.25 -1.68
C TYR A 128 20.66 -10.62 -2.19
N GLU A 129 20.93 -10.96 -3.45
CA GLU A 129 20.71 -12.32 -3.99
C GLU A 129 21.48 -13.38 -3.20
N LEU A 130 22.68 -13.05 -2.75
CA LEU A 130 23.55 -13.98 -2.01
C LEU A 130 23.34 -13.90 -0.50
N TYR A 131 23.14 -12.70 0.06
CA TYR A 131 23.24 -12.44 1.48
C TYR A 131 21.97 -11.88 2.13
N GLY A 132 20.85 -11.80 1.43
CA GLY A 132 19.65 -11.14 1.94
C GLY A 132 19.12 -11.73 3.25
N LYS A 133 19.01 -13.06 3.33
CA LYS A 133 18.59 -13.77 4.55
C LYS A 133 19.53 -13.51 5.72
N GLU A 134 20.82 -13.56 5.47
CA GLU A 134 21.88 -13.32 6.47
C GLU A 134 21.84 -11.87 6.96
N ILE A 135 21.72 -10.88 6.06
CA ILE A 135 21.62 -9.46 6.41
C ILE A 135 20.37 -9.21 7.27
N HIS A 136 19.22 -9.78 6.89
CA HIS A 136 18.01 -9.71 7.71
C HIS A 136 18.23 -10.32 9.11
N HIS A 137 18.81 -11.52 9.18
CA HIS A 137 19.05 -12.22 10.45
C HIS A 137 20.07 -11.47 11.32
N ILE A 138 21.14 -10.91 10.72
CA ILE A 138 22.09 -10.02 11.42
C ILE A 138 21.35 -8.84 12.03
N GLY A 139 20.42 -8.21 11.29
CA GLY A 139 19.62 -7.11 11.80
C GLY A 139 18.77 -7.50 13.00
N ARG A 140 18.13 -8.69 12.93
CA ARG A 140 17.35 -9.24 14.04
C ARG A 140 18.19 -9.52 15.27
N LEU A 141 19.32 -10.23 15.13
CA LEU A 141 20.22 -10.55 16.24
C LEU A 141 20.86 -9.29 16.84
N THR A 142 21.27 -8.33 16.01
CA THR A 142 21.78 -7.03 16.48
C THR A 142 20.76 -6.29 17.33
N HIS A 143 19.47 -6.31 16.94
CA HIS A 143 18.43 -5.70 17.76
C HIS A 143 18.20 -6.42 19.08
N LEU A 144 18.14 -7.76 19.04
CA LEU A 144 18.00 -8.59 20.25
C LEU A 144 19.17 -8.43 21.22
N GLU A 145 20.41 -8.36 20.70
CA GLU A 145 21.59 -8.09 21.53
C GLU A 145 21.49 -6.75 22.26
N LYS A 146 21.09 -5.67 21.55
CA LYS A 146 20.86 -4.35 22.16
C LYS A 146 19.77 -4.36 23.25
N LEU A 147 18.85 -5.31 23.19
CA LEU A 147 17.80 -5.51 24.19
C LEU A 147 18.21 -6.48 25.34
N GLY A 148 19.42 -7.02 25.30
CA GLY A 148 19.90 -8.01 26.27
C GLY A 148 19.26 -9.40 26.11
N MET A 149 18.73 -9.72 24.92
CA MET A 149 18.07 -10.98 24.57
C MET A 149 18.77 -11.73 23.44
N GLY A 150 19.91 -11.24 22.98
CA GLY A 150 20.63 -11.79 21.82
C GLY A 150 21.72 -12.78 22.21
N ASP A 151 22.22 -13.51 21.19
CA ASP A 151 23.38 -14.36 21.23
C ASP A 151 24.52 -13.71 20.42
N ALA A 152 25.57 -13.27 21.12
CA ALA A 152 26.70 -12.56 20.51
C ALA A 152 27.59 -13.51 19.65
N ASP A 153 27.64 -14.79 20.02
CA ASP A 153 28.42 -15.78 19.28
C ASP A 153 27.71 -16.09 17.95
N GLU A 154 26.38 -16.34 17.97
CA GLU A 154 25.58 -16.52 16.77
C GLU A 154 25.70 -15.32 15.83
N LEU A 155 25.58 -14.09 16.38
CA LEU A 155 25.74 -12.86 15.60
C LEU A 155 27.12 -12.75 14.93
N SER A 156 28.18 -13.11 15.64
CA SER A 156 29.54 -13.07 15.11
C SER A 156 29.74 -14.09 13.99
N GLU A 157 29.29 -15.32 14.19
CA GLU A 157 29.34 -16.38 13.18
C GLU A 157 28.55 -16.01 11.91
N LEU A 158 27.39 -15.39 12.08
CA LEU A 158 26.56 -14.98 10.95
C LEU A 158 27.21 -13.83 10.16
N LYS A 159 27.78 -12.83 10.85
CA LYS A 159 28.55 -11.75 10.20
C LYS A 159 29.73 -12.27 9.38
N ALA A 160 30.36 -13.34 9.82
CA ALA A 160 31.48 -13.96 9.09
C ALA A 160 31.07 -14.63 7.76
N LYS A 161 29.78 -14.90 7.55
CA LYS A 161 29.23 -15.48 6.31
C LYS A 161 28.89 -14.44 5.24
N VAL A 162 28.84 -13.18 5.60
CA VAL A 162 28.46 -12.07 4.69
C VAL A 162 29.72 -11.31 4.28
N ASP A 163 29.85 -10.97 3.01
CA ASP A 163 30.94 -10.07 2.56
C ASP A 163 30.88 -8.76 3.37
N PRO A 164 31.96 -8.41 4.07
CA PRO A 164 32.01 -7.16 4.85
C PRO A 164 31.71 -5.89 4.03
N ALA A 165 32.08 -5.87 2.74
CA ALA A 165 31.82 -4.74 1.87
C ALA A 165 30.31 -4.62 1.56
N ALA A 166 29.64 -5.74 1.31
CA ALA A 166 28.19 -5.80 1.08
C ALA A 166 27.39 -5.35 2.31
N LEU A 167 27.77 -5.89 3.50
CA LEU A 167 27.12 -5.48 4.74
C LEU A 167 27.36 -4.01 5.06
N LYS A 168 28.56 -3.50 4.83
CA LYS A 168 28.89 -2.09 5.04
C LYS A 168 28.07 -1.19 4.10
N ASP A 169 28.02 -1.49 2.81
CA ASP A 169 27.24 -0.72 1.83
C ASP A 169 25.75 -0.66 2.22
N TYR A 170 25.19 -1.81 2.61
CA TYR A 170 23.79 -1.88 3.07
C TYR A 170 23.53 -1.00 4.29
N LEU A 171 24.40 -1.06 5.30
CA LEU A 171 24.26 -0.28 6.53
C LEU A 171 24.52 1.21 6.33
N ASP A 172 25.49 1.58 5.50
CA ASP A 172 25.79 2.98 5.19
C ASP A 172 24.60 3.65 4.46
N ARG A 173 24.02 2.98 3.46
CA ARG A 173 22.85 3.48 2.75
C ARG A 173 21.65 3.61 3.67
N ARG A 174 21.42 2.60 4.53
CA ARG A 174 20.38 2.64 5.54
C ARG A 174 20.54 3.82 6.50
N ALA A 175 21.75 4.03 7.00
CA ALA A 175 22.06 5.16 7.88
C ALA A 175 21.88 6.51 7.17
N PHE A 176 22.27 6.57 5.89
CA PHE A 176 22.06 7.75 5.05
C PHE A 176 20.57 8.08 4.90
N ASN A 177 19.75 7.12 4.47
CA ASN A 177 18.31 7.32 4.31
C ASN A 177 17.64 7.68 5.64
N GLY A 178 18.00 7.00 6.73
CA GLY A 178 17.52 7.31 8.08
C GLY A 178 17.86 8.74 8.52
N SER A 179 19.02 9.27 8.14
CA SER A 179 19.37 10.68 8.41
C SER A 179 18.44 11.66 7.69
N PHE A 180 17.99 11.32 6.48
CA PHE A 180 17.03 12.14 5.74
C PHE A 180 15.59 11.97 6.24
N ASN A 181 15.19 10.82 6.79
CA ASN A 181 13.94 10.73 7.55
C ASN A 181 13.91 11.74 8.70
N ILE A 182 15.03 11.91 9.41
CA ILE A 182 15.15 12.89 10.50
C ILE A 182 15.12 14.33 9.98
N ARG A 183 15.85 14.65 8.91
CA ARG A 183 15.87 16.00 8.32
C ARG A 183 14.52 16.44 7.79
N THR A 184 13.72 15.51 7.29
CA THR A 184 12.36 15.80 6.84
C THR A 184 11.46 16.29 7.99
N LEU A 185 11.73 15.88 9.24
CA LEU A 185 11.02 16.39 10.41
C LEU A 185 11.20 17.90 10.61
N ASP A 186 12.35 18.45 10.23
CA ASP A 186 12.62 19.91 10.32
C ASP A 186 11.65 20.69 9.40
N LEU A 187 11.26 20.12 8.25
CA LEU A 187 10.28 20.71 7.34
C LEU A 187 8.83 20.61 7.85
N VAL A 188 8.54 19.67 8.73
CA VAL A 188 7.26 19.63 9.45
C VAL A 188 7.26 20.64 10.58
N GLU A 189 8.37 20.76 11.32
CA GLU A 189 8.53 21.68 12.43
C GLU A 189 8.38 23.15 11.98
N ASP A 190 9.02 23.53 10.88
CA ASP A 190 8.96 24.89 10.32
C ASP A 190 7.67 25.18 9.51
N GLY A 191 6.78 24.20 9.34
CA GLY A 191 5.48 24.35 8.66
C GLY A 191 5.56 24.26 7.13
N THR A 192 6.69 23.87 6.56
CA THR A 192 6.79 23.56 5.12
C THR A 192 5.88 22.41 4.73
N ILE A 193 5.87 21.33 5.53
CA ILE A 193 4.99 20.16 5.39
C ILE A 193 3.88 20.23 6.43
N ASP A 194 2.62 20.15 6.03
CA ASP A 194 1.46 20.17 6.94
C ASP A 194 1.29 18.84 7.70
N PHE A 195 1.58 17.71 7.04
CA PHE A 195 1.46 16.36 7.62
C PHE A 195 2.40 15.38 6.91
N LEU A 196 3.07 14.55 7.70
CA LEU A 196 4.04 13.57 7.21
C LEU A 196 3.70 12.16 7.69
N ILE A 197 3.76 11.17 6.78
CA ILE A 197 3.75 9.77 7.15
C ILE A 197 5.14 9.19 6.91
N ILE A 198 5.68 8.47 7.91
CA ILE A 198 6.92 7.70 7.76
C ILE A 198 6.54 6.21 7.83
N PRO A 199 6.22 5.59 6.68
CA PRO A 199 5.79 4.21 6.64
C PRO A 199 6.94 3.24 6.79
N GLN A 200 6.59 2.00 7.17
CA GLN A 200 7.51 0.89 7.29
C GLN A 200 7.10 -0.18 6.29
N ASP A 201 7.85 -0.28 5.22
CA ASP A 201 7.72 -1.37 4.25
C ASP A 201 8.31 -2.66 4.86
N ASP A 202 7.58 -3.79 4.75
CA ASP A 202 7.97 -5.08 5.32
C ASP A 202 8.50 -4.97 6.77
N SER A 203 7.66 -4.49 7.67
CA SER A 203 8.03 -4.31 9.07
C SER A 203 7.98 -5.62 9.87
N ALA A 204 8.76 -5.66 10.93
CA ALA A 204 8.80 -6.78 11.88
C ALA A 204 9.12 -6.26 13.29
N LYS A 205 8.73 -7.05 14.30
CA LYS A 205 8.96 -6.70 15.72
C LYS A 205 10.41 -6.42 16.07
N TYR A 206 11.34 -7.14 15.43
CA TYR A 206 12.78 -6.99 15.65
C TYR A 206 13.53 -6.92 14.31
N GLY A 207 14.56 -6.11 14.25
CA GLY A 207 15.41 -5.96 13.07
C GLY A 207 15.85 -4.52 12.84
N TYR A 208 16.47 -4.26 11.71
CA TYR A 208 16.94 -2.92 11.37
C TYR A 208 15.78 -1.92 11.25
N THR A 209 14.69 -2.28 10.57
CA THR A 209 13.51 -1.42 10.40
C THR A 209 12.93 -0.98 11.76
N ALA A 210 12.84 -1.91 12.72
CA ALA A 210 12.37 -1.59 14.08
C ALA A 210 13.33 -0.66 14.85
N MET A 211 14.65 -0.81 14.65
CA MET A 211 15.65 0.10 15.25
C MET A 211 15.57 1.51 14.65
N ASP A 212 15.42 1.62 13.35
CA ASP A 212 15.29 2.92 12.67
C ASP A 212 13.99 3.60 13.07
N GLN A 213 12.88 2.86 13.12
CA GLN A 213 11.60 3.34 13.63
C GLN A 213 11.75 3.97 15.02
N LYS A 214 12.46 3.26 15.93
CA LYS A 214 12.69 3.77 17.28
C LYS A 214 13.46 5.10 17.28
N THR A 215 14.44 5.22 16.40
CA THR A 215 15.26 6.45 16.26
C THR A 215 14.40 7.60 15.73
N VAL A 216 13.60 7.38 14.70
CA VAL A 216 12.70 8.39 14.13
C VAL A 216 11.65 8.80 15.14
N ARG A 217 11.03 7.85 15.86
CA ARG A 217 10.02 8.10 16.89
C ARG A 217 10.58 8.97 18.02
N ALA A 218 11.78 8.68 18.49
CA ALA A 218 12.44 9.50 19.52
C ALA A 218 12.64 10.97 19.07
N LYS A 219 12.93 11.17 17.77
CA LYS A 219 13.05 12.53 17.21
C LYS A 219 11.70 13.24 17.06
N ILE A 220 10.64 12.51 16.69
CA ILE A 220 9.27 13.07 16.66
C ILE A 220 8.86 13.52 18.05
N ASP A 221 9.13 12.70 19.08
CA ASP A 221 8.81 13.03 20.48
C ASP A 221 9.63 14.24 20.98
N GLU A 222 10.93 14.28 20.68
CA GLU A 222 11.82 15.41 21.01
C GLU A 222 11.31 16.74 20.42
N LYS A 223 10.82 16.70 19.17
CA LYS A 223 10.30 17.88 18.45
C LYS A 223 8.81 18.15 18.71
N VAL A 224 8.13 17.28 19.48
CA VAL A 224 6.69 17.39 19.79
C VAL A 224 5.84 17.45 18.51
N LEU A 225 6.09 16.54 17.55
CA LEU A 225 5.43 16.51 16.24
C LEU A 225 4.37 15.38 16.12
N ASN A 226 3.98 14.75 17.22
CA ASN A 226 3.09 13.58 17.25
C ASN A 226 1.68 13.82 16.66
N ASP A 227 1.26 15.09 16.54
CA ASP A 227 0.02 15.50 15.91
C ASP A 227 0.11 15.64 14.38
N ARG A 228 1.33 15.76 13.83
CA ARG A 228 1.59 15.98 12.39
C ARG A 228 2.46 14.93 11.73
N VAL A 229 3.10 14.05 12.50
CA VAL A 229 3.95 12.97 11.98
C VAL A 229 3.50 11.64 12.57
N ILE A 230 3.22 10.66 11.71
CA ILE A 230 2.82 9.33 12.14
C ILE A 230 3.66 8.24 11.47
N LEU A 231 3.85 7.14 12.22
CA LEU A 231 4.60 5.97 11.76
C LEU A 231 3.74 4.71 11.89
N TYR A 232 3.60 3.97 10.80
CA TYR A 232 2.87 2.70 10.76
C TYR A 232 3.33 1.81 9.58
N PRO A 233 3.02 0.49 9.58
CA PRO A 233 3.29 -0.40 8.45
C PRO A 233 2.55 0.05 7.20
N GLY A 234 3.22 0.04 6.05
CA GLY A 234 2.65 0.38 4.76
C GLY A 234 3.69 0.99 3.82
N ALA A 235 3.35 1.17 2.58
CA ALA A 235 4.14 1.86 1.57
C ALA A 235 3.28 2.26 0.35
N ASP A 236 2.71 1.27 -0.35
CA ASP A 236 2.07 1.46 -1.66
C ASP A 236 0.72 2.18 -1.61
N GLU A 237 0.08 2.27 -0.46
CA GLU A 237 -1.22 2.94 -0.28
C GLU A 237 -1.09 4.44 0.06
N LEU A 238 0.10 4.92 0.41
CA LEU A 238 0.28 6.22 1.04
C LEU A 238 -0.18 7.40 0.17
N GLY A 239 0.05 7.32 -1.14
CA GLY A 239 -0.45 8.31 -2.09
C GLY A 239 -1.97 8.47 -2.00
N MET A 240 -2.71 7.37 -1.99
CA MET A 240 -4.18 7.35 -1.88
C MET A 240 -4.67 7.84 -0.52
N VAL A 241 -4.01 7.42 0.56
CA VAL A 241 -4.33 7.83 1.93
C VAL A 241 -4.17 9.33 2.12
N LEU A 242 -3.07 9.91 1.66
CA LEU A 242 -2.83 11.35 1.78
C LEU A 242 -3.69 12.18 0.82
N VAL A 243 -4.05 11.67 -0.36
CA VAL A 243 -5.05 12.30 -1.21
C VAL A 243 -6.41 12.32 -0.51
N SER A 244 -6.80 11.22 0.18
CA SER A 244 -8.03 11.19 0.99
C SER A 244 -8.01 12.26 2.08
N ARG A 245 -6.88 12.38 2.80
CA ARG A 245 -6.69 13.44 3.81
C ARG A 245 -6.80 14.84 3.20
N ALA A 246 -6.19 15.06 2.03
CA ALA A 246 -6.26 16.33 1.33
C ALA A 246 -7.71 16.69 0.99
N ILE A 247 -8.47 15.75 0.44
CA ILE A 247 -9.88 15.92 0.10
C ILE A 247 -10.69 16.27 1.35
N ASN A 248 -10.57 15.49 2.44
CA ASN A 248 -11.28 15.76 3.69
C ASN A 248 -10.96 17.14 4.25
N ALA A 249 -9.69 17.57 4.20
CA ALA A 249 -9.29 18.90 4.62
C ALA A 249 -9.87 20.02 3.74
N LEU A 250 -9.89 19.82 2.42
CA LEU A 250 -10.48 20.76 1.45
C LEU A 250 -12.01 20.86 1.57
N GLU A 251 -12.68 19.75 1.94
CA GLU A 251 -14.13 19.72 2.22
C GLU A 251 -14.47 20.18 3.64
N LYS A 252 -13.46 20.40 4.49
CA LYS A 252 -13.60 20.76 5.92
C LYS A 252 -14.49 19.77 6.66
N ASN A 253 -14.32 18.49 6.37
CA ASN A 253 -15.10 17.41 6.97
C ASN A 253 -14.16 16.31 7.46
N THR A 254 -14.59 15.60 8.49
CA THR A 254 -13.89 14.46 9.09
C THR A 254 -14.84 13.27 9.10
N PRO A 255 -14.79 12.38 8.11
CA PRO A 255 -15.69 11.24 8.05
C PRO A 255 -15.56 10.29 9.24
N HIS A 256 -16.69 9.80 9.73
CA HIS A 256 -16.79 8.85 10.82
C HIS A 256 -16.94 7.43 10.29
N VAL A 257 -16.00 6.55 10.65
CA VAL A 257 -15.93 5.15 10.17
C VAL A 257 -16.23 4.19 11.31
N TYR A 258 -17.29 3.39 11.18
CA TYR A 258 -17.57 2.29 12.08
C TYR A 258 -16.84 1.03 11.64
N LEU A 259 -16.09 0.40 12.55
CA LEU A 259 -15.29 -0.80 12.29
C LEU A 259 -16.03 -2.05 12.71
N LYS A 260 -16.26 -3.00 11.78
CA LYS A 260 -16.89 -4.28 12.05
C LYS A 260 -15.95 -5.43 11.72
N TYR A 261 -15.45 -6.12 12.71
CA TYR A 261 -14.58 -7.30 12.53
C TYR A 261 -15.40 -8.60 12.43
N ALA A 262 -14.91 -9.54 11.60
CA ALA A 262 -15.49 -10.88 11.47
C ALA A 262 -15.10 -11.82 12.61
N SER A 263 -14.04 -11.50 13.37
CA SER A 263 -13.61 -12.22 14.57
C SER A 263 -13.40 -11.25 15.73
N THR A 264 -13.76 -11.66 16.95
CA THR A 264 -13.49 -10.88 18.17
C THR A 264 -12.00 -10.84 18.52
N LEU A 265 -11.20 -11.76 18.00
CA LEU A 265 -9.74 -11.82 18.21
C LEU A 265 -8.97 -11.04 17.13
N ALA A 266 -9.56 -10.86 15.94
CA ALA A 266 -8.91 -10.16 14.81
C ALA A 266 -8.29 -8.79 15.15
N PRO A 267 -8.86 -7.95 16.04
CA PRO A 267 -8.21 -6.72 16.47
C PRO A 267 -6.81 -6.89 17.03
N GLN A 268 -6.49 -8.04 17.62
CA GLN A 268 -5.18 -8.34 18.22
C GLN A 268 -4.21 -9.08 17.27
N LEU A 269 -4.71 -9.58 16.14
CA LEU A 269 -3.89 -10.23 15.12
C LEU A 269 -2.78 -9.27 14.68
N ILE A 270 -1.55 -9.79 14.53
CA ILE A 270 -0.47 -9.09 13.84
C ILE A 270 -0.45 -9.63 12.40
N PRO A 271 -0.84 -8.83 11.41
CA PRO A 271 -0.83 -9.27 10.02
C PRO A 271 0.56 -9.65 9.52
N ASN A 272 0.62 -10.48 8.49
CA ASN A 272 1.88 -10.78 7.83
C ASN A 272 2.54 -9.47 7.33
N TYR A 273 3.86 -9.40 7.45
CA TYR A 273 4.69 -8.23 7.06
C TYR A 273 4.46 -6.95 7.89
N GLU A 274 3.72 -7.04 9.01
CA GLU A 274 3.48 -5.92 9.93
C GLU A 274 4.08 -6.18 11.33
N ASP A 275 4.20 -5.13 12.15
CA ASP A 275 4.89 -5.17 13.46
C ASP A 275 3.97 -4.99 14.67
N ARG A 276 2.68 -4.73 14.43
CA ARG A 276 1.69 -4.39 15.46
C ARG A 276 0.32 -5.01 15.20
N SER A 277 -0.57 -4.93 16.20
CA SER A 277 -1.92 -5.45 16.05
C SER A 277 -2.70 -4.71 14.96
N LEU A 278 -3.54 -5.46 14.23
CA LEU A 278 -4.38 -4.97 13.13
C LEU A 278 -5.20 -3.74 13.54
N ASN A 279 -5.79 -3.76 14.75
CA ASN A 279 -6.61 -2.62 15.20
C ASN A 279 -5.80 -1.32 15.36
N GLU A 280 -4.53 -1.39 15.75
CA GLU A 280 -3.68 -0.19 15.79
C GLU A 280 -3.34 0.29 14.38
N THR A 281 -3.01 -0.61 13.46
CA THR A 281 -2.79 -0.26 12.04
C THR A 281 -4.04 0.37 11.43
N VAL A 282 -5.23 -0.20 11.68
CA VAL A 282 -6.51 0.38 11.22
C VAL A 282 -6.72 1.80 11.73
N LYS A 283 -6.50 2.05 13.02
CA LYS A 283 -6.66 3.40 13.59
C LYS A 283 -5.69 4.41 12.98
N TYR A 284 -4.43 4.01 12.75
CA TYR A 284 -3.45 4.85 12.10
C TYR A 284 -3.87 5.22 10.66
N HIS A 285 -4.34 4.27 9.87
CA HIS A 285 -4.79 4.53 8.51
C HIS A 285 -6.05 5.39 8.46
N VAL A 286 -7.02 5.13 9.32
CA VAL A 286 -8.25 5.96 9.42
C VAL A 286 -7.87 7.41 9.75
N MET A 287 -6.99 7.61 10.74
CA MET A 287 -6.48 8.96 11.10
C MET A 287 -5.66 9.57 9.97
N ALA A 288 -4.79 8.79 9.32
CA ALA A 288 -3.97 9.24 8.20
C ALA A 288 -4.81 9.74 7.02
N ALA A 289 -5.92 9.06 6.71
CA ALA A 289 -6.88 9.47 5.69
C ALA A 289 -7.71 10.72 6.09
N GLY A 290 -7.53 11.26 7.29
CA GLY A 290 -8.33 12.38 7.79
C GLY A 290 -9.74 11.98 8.25
N CYS A 291 -9.91 10.73 8.68
CA CYS A 291 -11.15 10.17 9.21
C CYS A 291 -11.04 9.88 10.72
N ILE A 292 -12.15 9.54 11.37
CA ILE A 292 -12.20 9.11 12.76
C ILE A 292 -12.92 7.77 12.88
N ALA A 293 -12.32 6.80 13.56
CA ALA A 293 -13.00 5.57 13.94
C ALA A 293 -13.96 5.82 15.10
N VAL A 294 -15.24 5.45 14.94
CA VAL A 294 -16.27 5.67 15.94
C VAL A 294 -16.76 4.35 16.55
N PRO A 295 -17.14 4.34 17.84
CA PRO A 295 -17.53 3.12 18.54
C PRO A 295 -18.98 2.70 18.27
N SER A 296 -19.80 3.57 17.68
CA SER A 296 -21.21 3.35 17.45
C SER A 296 -21.59 3.51 15.98
N LEU A 297 -22.40 2.58 15.47
CA LEU A 297 -22.97 2.67 14.12
C LEU A 297 -23.89 3.90 13.96
N ALA A 298 -24.48 4.39 15.03
CA ALA A 298 -25.34 5.57 14.99
C ALA A 298 -24.58 6.88 14.70
N ASP A 299 -23.28 6.89 15.00
CA ASP A 299 -22.42 8.05 14.81
C ASP A 299 -21.59 7.95 13.49
N ALA A 300 -21.80 6.88 12.73
CA ALA A 300 -21.00 6.58 11.55
C ALA A 300 -21.59 7.12 10.26
N ASP A 301 -20.73 7.67 9.41
CA ASP A 301 -21.05 8.01 8.02
C ASP A 301 -20.93 6.78 7.11
N VAL A 302 -20.06 5.84 7.46
CA VAL A 302 -19.73 4.64 6.68
C VAL A 302 -19.31 3.47 7.58
N VAL A 303 -19.58 2.26 7.12
CA VAL A 303 -19.12 1.02 7.74
C VAL A 303 -17.93 0.48 6.95
N MET A 304 -16.85 0.11 7.66
CA MET A 304 -15.77 -0.69 7.14
C MET A 304 -15.79 -2.08 7.80
N GLY A 305 -16.25 -3.08 7.05
CA GLY A 305 -16.19 -4.48 7.45
C GLY A 305 -14.79 -5.05 7.23
N ILE A 306 -14.27 -5.82 8.19
CA ILE A 306 -12.90 -6.36 8.21
C ILE A 306 -12.96 -7.87 8.38
N THR A 307 -12.55 -8.64 7.37
CA THR A 307 -12.70 -10.11 7.30
C THR A 307 -11.57 -10.90 7.98
N ALA A 308 -10.65 -10.23 8.65
CA ALA A 308 -9.46 -10.86 9.22
C ALA A 308 -9.76 -12.11 10.06
N PRO A 309 -8.86 -13.13 10.04
CA PRO A 309 -8.94 -14.31 10.88
C PRO A 309 -8.65 -13.97 12.36
N ALA A 310 -8.60 -14.99 13.22
CA ALA A 310 -8.44 -14.78 14.66
C ALA A 310 -7.02 -14.38 15.08
N ASN A 311 -6.04 -15.29 14.94
CA ASN A 311 -4.70 -15.11 15.51
C ASN A 311 -3.57 -15.19 14.47
N GLU A 312 -3.79 -15.94 13.40
CA GLU A 312 -2.79 -16.18 12.36
C GLU A 312 -3.42 -15.97 10.97
N MET A 313 -2.67 -15.31 10.10
CA MET A 313 -3.07 -15.00 8.73
C MET A 313 -2.28 -15.87 7.75
N GLU A 314 -2.98 -16.48 6.80
CA GLU A 314 -2.41 -17.28 5.73
C GLU A 314 -2.23 -16.46 4.45
N GLU A 315 -1.43 -17.01 3.54
CA GLU A 315 -1.33 -16.49 2.17
C GLU A 315 -2.54 -16.90 1.33
N ALA A 316 -2.98 -16.03 0.43
CA ALA A 316 -4.15 -16.29 -0.41
C ALA A 316 -4.01 -17.54 -1.30
N ALA A 317 -2.78 -17.90 -1.69
CA ALA A 317 -2.51 -19.13 -2.42
C ALA A 317 -2.79 -20.42 -1.62
N ASN A 318 -2.86 -20.34 -0.29
CA ASN A 318 -3.10 -21.48 0.60
C ASN A 318 -4.59 -21.69 0.92
N GLN A 319 -5.50 -20.91 0.34
CA GLN A 319 -6.89 -21.05 0.66
C GLN A 319 -7.56 -22.26 -0.02
N PRO A 320 -8.57 -22.91 0.63
CA PRO A 320 -9.10 -22.52 1.93
C PRO A 320 -8.15 -22.92 3.09
N ALA A 321 -7.91 -22.02 4.04
CA ALA A 321 -7.20 -22.36 5.26
C ALA A 321 -8.13 -23.13 6.20
N ASN A 322 -7.98 -24.45 6.24
CA ASN A 322 -8.79 -25.35 7.06
C ASN A 322 -8.19 -25.43 8.47
N ASN A 323 -8.35 -24.38 9.26
CA ASN A 323 -7.85 -24.33 10.64
C ASN A 323 -8.76 -23.50 11.55
N ILE A 324 -8.51 -23.58 12.86
CA ILE A 324 -9.35 -22.96 13.88
C ILE A 324 -9.51 -21.45 13.70
N ASN A 325 -8.50 -20.74 13.19
CA ASN A 325 -8.53 -19.29 13.02
C ASN A 325 -9.58 -18.83 12.00
N TYR A 326 -9.86 -19.67 11.00
CA TYR A 326 -10.81 -19.39 9.93
C TYR A 326 -12.16 -20.07 10.15
N ASP A 327 -12.16 -21.30 10.68
CA ASP A 327 -13.36 -22.15 10.73
C ASP A 327 -14.19 -21.94 11.99
N VAL A 328 -13.55 -21.61 13.12
CA VAL A 328 -14.19 -21.57 14.44
C VAL A 328 -14.15 -20.17 15.08
N GLU A 329 -12.99 -19.54 15.09
CA GLU A 329 -12.76 -18.28 15.80
C GLU A 329 -13.16 -17.03 14.97
N ARG A 330 -13.72 -17.24 13.80
CA ARG A 330 -14.27 -16.23 12.91
C ARG A 330 -15.74 -16.50 12.62
N ASN A 331 -16.60 -15.51 12.75
CA ASN A 331 -18.04 -15.64 12.50
C ASN A 331 -18.47 -14.92 11.22
N MET A 332 -18.19 -15.54 10.08
CA MET A 332 -18.56 -14.99 8.77
C MET A 332 -20.07 -14.91 8.57
N ALA A 333 -20.87 -15.77 9.20
CA ALA A 333 -22.33 -15.74 9.08
C ALA A 333 -22.88 -14.44 9.70
N GLU A 334 -22.47 -14.10 10.92
CA GLU A 334 -22.86 -12.84 11.60
C GLU A 334 -22.33 -11.62 10.86
N PHE A 335 -21.08 -11.65 10.42
CA PHE A 335 -20.45 -10.58 9.64
C PHE A 335 -21.25 -10.27 8.36
N LEU A 336 -21.56 -11.27 7.54
CA LEU A 336 -22.33 -11.11 6.32
C LEU A 336 -23.78 -10.69 6.57
N TYR A 337 -24.39 -11.18 7.67
CA TYR A 337 -25.72 -10.75 8.08
C TYR A 337 -25.73 -9.24 8.39
N PHE A 338 -24.72 -8.77 9.14
CA PHE A 338 -24.54 -7.35 9.47
C PHE A 338 -24.31 -6.49 8.21
N VAL A 339 -23.39 -6.91 7.32
CA VAL A 339 -23.12 -6.21 6.05
C VAL A 339 -24.41 -6.06 5.22
N ASN A 340 -25.18 -7.15 5.08
CA ASN A 340 -26.43 -7.14 4.35
C ASN A 340 -27.50 -6.23 4.98
N ASP A 341 -27.59 -6.16 6.30
CA ASP A 341 -28.48 -5.23 6.99
C ASP A 341 -28.09 -3.77 6.71
N CYS A 342 -26.81 -3.45 6.80
CA CYS A 342 -26.31 -2.11 6.46
C CYS A 342 -26.65 -1.73 5.01
N LEU A 343 -26.39 -2.61 4.05
CA LEU A 343 -26.71 -2.38 2.64
C LEU A 343 -28.22 -2.18 2.39
N LYS A 344 -29.09 -2.98 3.04
CA LYS A 344 -30.54 -2.83 2.96
C LYS A 344 -31.04 -1.51 3.52
N ARG A 345 -30.38 -1.02 4.57
CA ARG A 345 -30.70 0.28 5.22
C ARG A 345 -30.11 1.46 4.46
N GLY A 346 -29.36 1.24 3.37
CA GLY A 346 -28.71 2.28 2.60
C GLY A 346 -27.49 2.91 3.30
N ILE A 347 -26.92 2.23 4.30
CA ILE A 347 -25.70 2.68 4.97
C ILE A 347 -24.51 2.33 4.07
N PRO A 348 -23.69 3.30 3.65
CA PRO A 348 -22.50 3.02 2.86
C PRO A 348 -21.60 2.01 3.57
N THR A 349 -21.30 0.90 2.91
CA THR A 349 -20.54 -0.21 3.51
C THR A 349 -19.44 -0.65 2.57
N ALA A 350 -18.21 -0.61 3.05
CA ALA A 350 -17.02 -1.10 2.36
C ALA A 350 -16.47 -2.34 3.07
N ILE A 351 -15.74 -3.19 2.36
CA ILE A 351 -15.10 -4.38 2.93
C ILE A 351 -13.59 -4.28 2.72
N LEU A 352 -12.87 -4.30 3.84
CA LEU A 352 -11.45 -4.55 3.92
C LEU A 352 -11.25 -6.06 4.05
N ASP A 353 -10.83 -6.70 2.98
CA ASP A 353 -10.62 -8.14 2.95
C ASP A 353 -9.21 -8.50 3.41
N ASN A 354 -9.06 -8.64 4.70
CA ASN A 354 -7.83 -9.03 5.38
C ASN A 354 -7.90 -10.50 5.86
N ALA A 355 -8.68 -11.33 5.19
CA ALA A 355 -8.72 -12.76 5.52
C ALA A 355 -7.39 -13.43 5.17
N TYR A 356 -6.78 -13.05 4.07
CA TYR A 356 -5.50 -13.58 3.57
C TYR A 356 -4.55 -12.45 3.18
N THR A 357 -3.26 -12.75 3.13
CA THR A 357 -2.26 -11.86 2.52
C THR A 357 -2.17 -12.14 1.02
N ASN A 358 -1.92 -11.12 0.22
CA ASN A 358 -1.68 -11.21 -1.21
C ASN A 358 -2.88 -11.68 -2.07
N GLY A 359 -4.11 -11.54 -1.59
CA GLY A 359 -5.31 -11.84 -2.37
C GLY A 359 -6.57 -11.94 -1.51
N GLY A 360 -7.73 -11.78 -2.14
CA GLY A 360 -9.02 -11.80 -1.47
C GLY A 360 -9.54 -13.22 -1.13
N GLU A 361 -10.51 -13.30 -0.24
CA GLU A 361 -11.12 -14.55 0.20
C GLU A 361 -12.18 -15.04 -0.78
N LEU A 362 -11.94 -16.17 -1.48
CA LEU A 362 -12.86 -16.71 -2.48
C LEU A 362 -14.24 -17.07 -1.92
N GLN A 363 -14.32 -17.49 -0.66
CA GLN A 363 -15.61 -17.78 -0.04
C GLN A 363 -16.44 -16.52 0.18
N LEU A 364 -15.80 -15.39 0.54
CA LEU A 364 -16.46 -14.09 0.62
C LEU A 364 -17.03 -13.70 -0.76
N LEU A 365 -16.20 -13.79 -1.82
CA LEU A 365 -16.66 -13.49 -3.18
C LEU A 365 -17.90 -14.30 -3.55
N ARG A 366 -17.86 -15.62 -3.33
CA ARG A 366 -18.97 -16.53 -3.68
C ARG A 366 -20.27 -16.17 -2.98
N VAL A 367 -20.20 -15.77 -1.70
CA VAL A 367 -21.39 -15.35 -0.95
C VAL A 367 -21.92 -14.01 -1.45
N LEU A 368 -21.06 -12.99 -1.62
CA LEU A 368 -21.46 -11.68 -2.13
C LEU A 368 -22.03 -11.77 -3.56
N ASN A 369 -21.41 -12.61 -4.40
CA ASN A 369 -21.88 -12.88 -5.77
C ASN A 369 -23.25 -13.55 -5.76
N LYS A 370 -23.44 -14.62 -4.95
CA LYS A 370 -24.74 -15.32 -4.80
C LYS A 370 -25.85 -14.36 -4.30
N GLN A 371 -25.50 -13.41 -3.46
CA GLN A 371 -26.45 -12.43 -2.92
C GLN A 371 -26.71 -11.25 -3.88
N GLY A 372 -25.97 -11.13 -4.97
CA GLY A 372 -26.09 -10.04 -5.93
C GLY A 372 -25.76 -8.67 -5.34
N VAL A 373 -24.80 -8.58 -4.40
CA VAL A 373 -24.46 -7.35 -3.68
C VAL A 373 -23.07 -6.78 -4.02
N LEU A 374 -22.31 -7.43 -4.90
CA LEU A 374 -20.96 -6.99 -5.27
C LEU A 374 -20.91 -5.49 -5.59
N MET A 375 -21.75 -5.03 -6.51
CA MET A 375 -21.78 -3.63 -6.98
C MET A 375 -22.51 -2.65 -6.04
N LYS A 376 -22.98 -3.14 -4.88
CA LYS A 376 -23.60 -2.28 -3.84
C LYS A 376 -22.59 -1.83 -2.78
N LEU A 377 -21.40 -2.39 -2.78
CA LEU A 377 -20.35 -2.00 -1.85
C LEU A 377 -19.83 -0.59 -2.16
N ALA A 378 -19.61 0.19 -1.12
CA ALA A 378 -18.96 1.50 -1.21
C ALA A 378 -17.44 1.39 -1.53
N GLY A 379 -16.84 0.24 -1.28
CA GLY A 379 -15.45 -0.08 -1.56
C GLY A 379 -15.11 -1.51 -1.18
N TYR A 380 -14.06 -2.03 -1.80
CA TYR A 380 -13.47 -3.33 -1.52
C TYR A 380 -11.98 -3.31 -1.87
N ALA A 381 -11.15 -3.95 -1.06
CA ALA A 381 -9.79 -4.34 -1.42
C ALA A 381 -9.31 -5.51 -0.55
N GLY A 382 -8.49 -6.38 -1.14
CA GLY A 382 -7.89 -7.56 -0.53
C GLY A 382 -6.59 -7.97 -1.24
N TRP A 383 -5.68 -7.02 -1.46
CA TRP A 383 -4.42 -7.23 -2.18
C TRP A 383 -3.21 -6.94 -1.31
N ASN A 384 -2.07 -7.55 -1.61
CA ASN A 384 -0.78 -7.36 -0.97
C ASN A 384 -0.86 -7.46 0.58
N THR A 385 -0.41 -6.47 1.32
CA THR A 385 -0.49 -6.44 2.79
C THR A 385 -1.81 -5.88 3.29
N SER A 386 -2.10 -6.08 4.58
CA SER A 386 -3.27 -5.48 5.24
C SER A 386 -3.29 -3.96 5.09
N ALA A 387 -2.15 -3.30 5.26
CA ALA A 387 -2.00 -1.86 5.11
C ALA A 387 -2.39 -1.36 3.71
N ASN A 388 -1.90 -2.02 2.66
CA ASN A 388 -2.18 -1.63 1.27
C ASN A 388 -3.67 -1.72 0.93
N SER A 389 -4.31 -2.83 1.31
CA SER A 389 -5.76 -3.02 1.15
C SER A 389 -6.55 -1.95 1.92
N MET A 390 -6.11 -1.62 3.14
CA MET A 390 -6.76 -0.67 4.02
C MET A 390 -6.76 0.75 3.44
N GLY A 391 -5.61 1.22 2.96
CA GLY A 391 -5.52 2.53 2.32
C GLY A 391 -6.38 2.63 1.06
N THR A 392 -6.45 1.54 0.27
CA THR A 392 -7.31 1.48 -0.92
C THR A 392 -8.79 1.58 -0.55
N VAL A 393 -9.25 0.81 0.46
CA VAL A 393 -10.64 0.88 0.92
C VAL A 393 -10.99 2.27 1.46
N LEU A 394 -10.11 2.88 2.25
CA LEU A 394 -10.33 4.24 2.78
C LEU A 394 -10.40 5.28 1.66
N ALA A 395 -9.57 5.16 0.63
CA ALA A 395 -9.64 6.03 -0.53
C ALA A 395 -10.99 5.91 -1.26
N MET A 396 -11.49 4.69 -1.46
CA MET A 396 -12.81 4.45 -2.05
C MET A 396 -13.94 5.01 -1.16
N ILE A 397 -13.85 4.84 0.15
CA ILE A 397 -14.80 5.41 1.12
C ILE A 397 -14.85 6.94 0.97
N VAL A 398 -13.70 7.61 1.04
CA VAL A 398 -13.64 9.07 0.95
C VAL A 398 -14.16 9.57 -0.39
N ASN A 399 -13.76 8.93 -1.49
CA ASN A 399 -14.29 9.27 -2.81
C ASN A 399 -15.82 9.12 -2.87
N ASN A 400 -16.34 8.04 -2.29
CA ASN A 400 -17.79 7.76 -2.31
C ASN A 400 -18.63 8.79 -1.54
N MET A 401 -18.06 9.48 -0.56
CA MET A 401 -18.74 10.51 0.20
C MET A 401 -18.96 11.81 -0.58
N TYR A 402 -18.05 12.12 -1.51
CA TYR A 402 -18.03 13.45 -2.11
C TYR A 402 -18.34 13.49 -3.60
N GLN A 403 -18.22 12.39 -4.31
CA GLN A 403 -18.42 12.35 -5.76
C GLN A 403 -19.56 11.40 -6.15
N SER A 404 -20.28 11.77 -7.22
CA SER A 404 -21.39 11.00 -7.77
C SER A 404 -21.00 10.15 -8.98
N ASN A 405 -19.78 10.27 -9.51
CA ASN A 405 -19.34 9.52 -10.70
C ASN A 405 -19.43 8.00 -10.47
N THR A 406 -20.56 7.43 -10.79
CA THR A 406 -20.89 6.03 -10.54
C THR A 406 -20.08 5.09 -11.44
N GLU A 407 -19.85 5.48 -12.70
CA GLU A 407 -19.14 4.65 -13.68
C GLU A 407 -17.67 4.40 -13.26
N ALA A 408 -16.91 5.45 -12.95
CA ALA A 408 -15.52 5.30 -12.51
C ALA A 408 -15.40 4.45 -11.24
N LYS A 409 -16.31 4.67 -10.27
CA LYS A 409 -16.37 3.89 -9.02
C LYS A 409 -16.65 2.42 -9.28
N GLN A 410 -17.60 2.12 -10.16
CA GLN A 410 -17.99 0.76 -10.51
C GLN A 410 -16.88 0.04 -11.27
N ASN A 411 -16.22 0.74 -12.20
CA ASN A 411 -15.08 0.20 -12.94
C ASN A 411 -13.94 -0.14 -11.98
N PHE A 412 -13.56 0.76 -11.08
CA PHE A 412 -12.50 0.50 -10.11
C PHE A 412 -12.87 -0.62 -9.13
N LEU A 413 -14.12 -0.68 -8.68
CA LEU A 413 -14.59 -1.76 -7.80
C LEU A 413 -14.50 -3.13 -8.48
N VAL A 414 -14.89 -3.21 -9.76
CA VAL A 414 -14.76 -4.43 -10.57
C VAL A 414 -13.30 -4.80 -10.78
N GLU A 415 -12.42 -3.82 -11.05
CA GLU A 415 -10.98 -4.08 -11.14
C GLU A 415 -10.44 -4.70 -9.85
N ARG A 416 -10.86 -4.20 -8.65
CA ARG A 416 -10.48 -4.80 -7.37
C ARG A 416 -10.97 -6.24 -7.23
N PHE A 417 -12.20 -6.55 -7.61
CA PHE A 417 -12.68 -7.93 -7.56
C PHE A 417 -11.89 -8.87 -8.48
N ILE A 418 -11.58 -8.42 -9.68
CA ILE A 418 -10.83 -9.22 -10.66
C ILE A 418 -9.37 -9.39 -10.21
N GLU A 419 -8.74 -8.34 -9.72
CA GLU A 419 -7.35 -8.40 -9.29
C GLU A 419 -7.21 -9.14 -7.96
N ASP A 420 -7.96 -8.76 -6.94
CA ASP A 420 -7.74 -9.26 -5.59
C ASP A 420 -8.22 -10.71 -5.43
N PHE A 421 -9.42 -11.02 -5.90
CA PHE A 421 -9.91 -12.41 -5.91
C PHE A 421 -9.38 -13.23 -7.08
N GLY A 422 -9.47 -12.69 -8.30
CA GLY A 422 -9.13 -13.44 -9.50
C GLY A 422 -7.62 -13.63 -9.64
N TYR A 423 -6.88 -12.54 -9.74
CA TYR A 423 -5.44 -12.62 -9.92
C TYR A 423 -4.72 -13.08 -8.66
N GLY A 424 -4.88 -12.34 -7.57
CA GLY A 424 -4.13 -12.56 -6.32
C GLY A 424 -4.35 -13.95 -5.73
N ALA A 425 -5.60 -14.41 -5.68
CA ALA A 425 -5.95 -15.67 -5.02
C ALA A 425 -5.90 -16.90 -5.92
N VAL A 426 -6.00 -16.75 -7.26
CA VAL A 426 -6.16 -17.92 -8.17
C VAL A 426 -5.18 -17.87 -9.34
N VAL A 427 -5.30 -16.85 -10.20
CA VAL A 427 -4.66 -16.89 -11.53
C VAL A 427 -3.16 -16.76 -11.43
N ARG A 428 -2.66 -15.95 -10.50
CA ARG A 428 -1.23 -15.76 -10.30
C ARG A 428 -0.49 -17.07 -10.04
N SER A 429 -0.94 -17.85 -9.05
CA SER A 429 -0.34 -19.16 -8.73
C SER A 429 -0.51 -20.14 -9.87
N TYR A 430 -1.72 -20.23 -10.45
CA TYR A 430 -1.99 -21.13 -11.57
C TYR A 430 -1.07 -20.89 -12.77
N VAL A 431 -0.95 -19.65 -13.22
CA VAL A 431 -0.09 -19.29 -14.37
C VAL A 431 1.38 -19.53 -14.03
N THR A 432 1.81 -19.15 -12.82
CA THR A 432 3.20 -19.34 -12.38
C THR A 432 3.61 -20.81 -12.35
N GLU A 433 2.74 -21.68 -11.84
CA GLU A 433 3.06 -23.10 -11.63
C GLU A 433 2.85 -23.96 -12.88
N HIS A 434 1.87 -23.62 -13.72
CA HIS A 434 1.43 -24.50 -14.78
C HIS A 434 1.71 -23.98 -16.19
N ILE A 435 1.86 -22.67 -16.38
CA ILE A 435 2.03 -22.07 -17.70
C ILE A 435 3.46 -21.56 -17.92
N LEU A 436 3.99 -20.73 -17.02
CA LEU A 436 5.32 -20.13 -17.18
C LEU A 436 6.46 -21.14 -17.39
N PRO A 437 6.49 -22.29 -16.68
CA PRO A 437 7.59 -23.27 -16.87
C PRO A 437 7.67 -23.81 -18.28
N GLN A 438 6.53 -23.91 -19.00
CA GLN A 438 6.49 -24.37 -20.39
C GLN A 438 7.24 -23.42 -21.33
N TRP A 439 7.45 -22.18 -20.92
CA TRP A 439 8.12 -21.13 -21.69
C TRP A 439 9.50 -20.74 -21.13
N GLY A 440 9.98 -21.44 -20.09
CA GLY A 440 11.22 -21.10 -19.41
C GLY A 440 11.15 -19.81 -18.59
N MET A 441 9.94 -19.31 -18.32
CA MET A 441 9.71 -18.13 -17.50
C MET A 441 9.56 -18.46 -16.02
N THR A 442 9.71 -17.47 -15.16
CA THR A 442 9.58 -17.61 -13.72
C THR A 442 8.65 -16.54 -13.13
N TYR A 443 8.35 -16.64 -11.85
CA TYR A 443 7.61 -15.61 -11.11
C TYR A 443 8.26 -14.22 -11.22
N PHE A 444 9.58 -14.13 -11.19
CA PHE A 444 10.34 -12.86 -11.23
C PHE A 444 10.74 -12.42 -12.63
N TRP A 445 10.49 -13.26 -13.65
CA TRP A 445 10.89 -12.95 -15.02
C TRP A 445 9.90 -13.51 -16.05
N CYS A 446 9.17 -12.61 -16.69
CA CYS A 446 8.13 -12.90 -17.68
C CYS A 446 8.44 -12.32 -19.08
N GLU A 447 9.72 -12.11 -19.40
CA GLU A 447 10.23 -11.46 -20.64
C GLU A 447 9.70 -10.02 -20.80
N GLU A 448 8.43 -9.85 -21.13
CA GLU A 448 7.80 -8.57 -21.45
C GLU A 448 6.59 -8.29 -20.57
N GLN A 449 6.36 -7.00 -20.29
CA GLN A 449 5.17 -6.61 -19.52
C GLN A 449 3.86 -6.94 -20.25
N ARG A 450 3.84 -6.92 -21.59
CA ARG A 450 2.66 -7.19 -22.44
C ARG A 450 2.89 -8.35 -23.40
N GLY A 451 3.59 -9.38 -22.94
CA GLY A 451 3.92 -10.58 -23.71
C GLY A 451 2.92 -11.73 -23.53
N LYS A 452 3.41 -12.93 -23.85
CA LYS A 452 2.59 -14.16 -23.77
C LYS A 452 2.13 -14.50 -22.35
N ALA A 453 2.92 -14.15 -21.32
CA ALA A 453 2.52 -14.34 -19.91
C ALA A 453 1.32 -13.45 -19.57
N ALA A 454 1.34 -12.17 -19.94
CA ALA A 454 0.23 -11.26 -19.75
C ALA A 454 -1.04 -11.73 -20.46
N ASN A 455 -0.91 -12.22 -21.68
CA ASN A 455 -2.04 -12.77 -22.44
C ASN A 455 -2.65 -14.00 -21.76
N ALA A 456 -1.82 -14.91 -21.23
CA ALA A 456 -2.32 -16.06 -20.48
C ALA A 456 -3.08 -15.65 -19.23
N VAL A 457 -2.55 -14.68 -18.47
CA VAL A 457 -3.25 -14.12 -17.31
C VAL A 457 -4.58 -13.51 -17.72
N LEU A 458 -4.63 -12.72 -18.81
CA LEU A 458 -5.87 -12.10 -19.30
C LEU A 458 -6.94 -13.15 -19.65
N GLU A 459 -6.55 -14.24 -20.31
CA GLU A 459 -7.47 -15.32 -20.64
C GLU A 459 -8.04 -16.02 -19.39
N GLU A 460 -7.19 -16.32 -18.42
CA GLU A 460 -7.62 -16.94 -17.16
C GLU A 460 -8.51 -16.00 -16.32
N LEU A 461 -8.21 -14.70 -16.29
CA LEU A 461 -9.08 -13.72 -15.62
C LEU A 461 -10.45 -13.59 -16.29
N ARG A 462 -10.52 -13.66 -17.63
CA ARG A 462 -11.81 -13.72 -18.34
C ARG A 462 -12.62 -14.97 -18.02
N LYS A 463 -11.96 -16.10 -17.84
CA LYS A 463 -12.62 -17.33 -17.34
C LYS A 463 -13.12 -17.16 -15.92
N PHE A 464 -12.27 -16.62 -15.03
CA PHE A 464 -12.62 -16.35 -13.63
C PHE A 464 -13.89 -15.49 -13.52
N VAL A 465 -13.97 -14.38 -14.25
CA VAL A 465 -15.16 -13.51 -14.25
C VAL A 465 -16.42 -14.29 -14.64
N LYS A 466 -16.34 -15.13 -15.68
CA LYS A 466 -17.49 -15.93 -16.14
C LYS A 466 -17.94 -16.98 -15.16
N THR A 467 -17.03 -17.58 -14.40
CA THR A 467 -17.33 -18.71 -13.51
C THR A 467 -17.62 -18.29 -12.07
N GLU A 468 -16.90 -17.31 -11.54
CA GLU A 468 -16.96 -16.93 -10.13
C GLU A 468 -17.74 -15.61 -9.87
N MET A 469 -17.86 -14.73 -10.87
CA MET A 469 -18.57 -13.45 -10.75
C MET A 469 -19.90 -13.45 -11.51
N THR A 470 -20.63 -14.54 -11.49
CA THR A 470 -21.82 -14.80 -12.32
C THR A 470 -22.92 -13.76 -12.22
N SER A 471 -23.08 -13.08 -11.09
CA SER A 471 -24.09 -12.04 -10.91
C SER A 471 -23.81 -10.76 -11.71
N VAL A 472 -22.58 -10.60 -12.21
CA VAL A 472 -22.13 -9.41 -12.94
C VAL A 472 -21.39 -9.72 -14.23
N ALA A 473 -21.15 -11.02 -14.53
CA ALA A 473 -20.30 -11.47 -15.63
C ALA A 473 -20.69 -10.88 -17.00
N ASP A 474 -21.97 -10.78 -17.29
CA ASP A 474 -22.49 -10.25 -18.57
C ASP A 474 -22.31 -8.73 -18.71
N LYS A 475 -22.01 -8.03 -17.61
CA LYS A 475 -21.80 -6.58 -17.53
C LYS A 475 -20.33 -6.19 -17.41
N VAL A 476 -19.43 -7.16 -17.24
CA VAL A 476 -17.99 -6.93 -17.02
C VAL A 476 -17.22 -7.26 -18.30
N THR A 477 -16.37 -6.33 -18.70
CA THR A 477 -15.39 -6.56 -19.78
C THR A 477 -13.98 -6.38 -19.23
N VAL A 478 -13.16 -7.43 -19.30
CA VAL A 478 -11.71 -7.38 -19.00
C VAL A 478 -11.00 -7.02 -20.29
N GLU A 479 -10.58 -5.75 -20.40
CA GLU A 479 -10.06 -5.19 -21.64
C GLU A 479 -8.59 -5.54 -21.85
N ASP A 480 -7.75 -5.22 -20.86
CA ASP A 480 -6.29 -5.28 -20.98
C ASP A 480 -5.64 -5.54 -19.63
N ILE A 481 -4.48 -6.19 -19.65
CA ILE A 481 -3.57 -6.31 -18.53
C ILE A 481 -2.12 -6.14 -18.96
N PHE A 482 -1.27 -5.77 -18.03
CA PHE A 482 0.18 -5.87 -18.18
C PHE A 482 0.81 -6.30 -16.85
N LEU A 483 2.03 -6.81 -16.92
CA LEU A 483 2.81 -7.28 -15.77
C LEU A 483 3.87 -6.22 -15.42
N PRO A 484 3.64 -5.36 -14.42
CA PRO A 484 4.65 -4.39 -14.00
C PRO A 484 5.98 -5.08 -13.72
N TRP A 485 7.08 -4.44 -14.14
CA TRP A 485 8.44 -4.97 -13.98
C TRP A 485 8.68 -6.36 -14.61
N SER A 486 7.80 -6.77 -15.55
CA SER A 486 7.86 -8.10 -16.20
C SER A 486 7.88 -9.27 -15.22
N ARG A 487 7.09 -9.21 -14.14
CA ARG A 487 6.99 -10.24 -13.09
C ARG A 487 5.52 -10.51 -12.70
N MET A 488 5.29 -11.60 -11.96
CA MET A 488 3.95 -12.06 -11.56
C MET A 488 3.42 -11.48 -10.25
N PHE A 489 4.10 -10.52 -9.61
CA PHE A 489 3.68 -10.04 -8.30
C PHE A 489 2.32 -9.31 -8.34
N GLU A 490 2.15 -8.41 -9.30
CA GLU A 490 0.99 -7.55 -9.49
C GLU A 490 0.63 -7.43 -10.97
N ILE A 491 -0.53 -6.86 -11.27
CA ILE A 491 -0.94 -6.54 -12.65
C ILE A 491 -1.37 -5.08 -12.77
N GLY A 492 -1.14 -4.48 -13.94
CA GLY A 492 -1.95 -3.35 -14.37
C GLY A 492 -3.19 -3.89 -15.08
N LEU A 493 -4.36 -3.50 -14.62
CA LEU A 493 -5.64 -3.99 -15.11
C LEU A 493 -6.52 -2.87 -15.63
N LYS A 494 -7.18 -3.11 -16.76
CA LYS A 494 -8.28 -2.30 -17.23
C LYS A 494 -9.51 -3.16 -17.44
N ALA A 495 -10.53 -2.89 -16.64
CA ALA A 495 -11.84 -3.53 -16.77
C ALA A 495 -12.96 -2.50 -16.66
N THR A 496 -14.08 -2.77 -17.34
CA THR A 496 -15.25 -1.90 -17.33
C THR A 496 -16.49 -2.64 -16.90
N TYR A 497 -17.39 -1.92 -16.23
CA TYR A 497 -18.70 -2.39 -15.81
C TYR A 497 -19.79 -1.56 -16.48
N LYS A 498 -20.68 -2.23 -17.22
CA LYS A 498 -21.81 -1.60 -17.85
C LYS A 498 -23.05 -1.75 -16.97
N ALA A 499 -23.42 -0.69 -16.27
CA ALA A 499 -24.71 -0.65 -15.56
C ALA A 499 -25.90 -0.72 -16.55
N ASP A 500 -27.05 -1.19 -16.08
CA ASP A 500 -28.29 -1.21 -16.87
C ASP A 500 -28.77 0.19 -17.20
#